data_6aa06538778d10fc06c7e20e44490cf1
#
_entry.id   6aa06538778d10fc06c7e20e44490cf1
#
_cell.length_a   1.000
_cell.length_b   1.000
_cell.length_c   1.000
_cell.angle_alpha   90.00
_cell.angle_beta   90.00
_cell.angle_gamma   90.00
#
_symmetry.space_group_name_H-M   'P 1'
#
loop_
_entity.id
_entity.type
_entity.pdbx_description
1 polymer ?
#
loop_
_entity_poly.entity_id
_entity_poly.type
_entity_poly.pdbx_seq_one_letter_code
_entity_poly.pdbx_strand_id
1 'polypeptide(L)'
;MALSVFIVRLHLSLTYSIQTFSVPGSMYLCILAGALWGVPVALPIVCMSIATGATFCYLLSKHVGDCIRVMPRWQQRVDTWKATVQQYEGNLLSYLTILRMMPVPPHFVVNIIAPHLGVPLSTFWLSTLCGVFCTSLIYTAIGKEIGQITSSDSFHIFTWQNMLLM
;
A
#
# COMPACT_ATOMS: atom_id res chain seq x y z
N MET A 1 27.31 -5.85 4.66
CA MET A 1 26.33 -4.87 5.15
C MET A 1 25.45 -4.28 4.04
N ALA A 2 25.98 -3.74 2.94
CA ALA A 2 25.15 -3.23 1.84
C ALA A 2 24.28 -4.29 1.15
N LEU A 3 24.76 -5.51 0.95
CA LEU A 3 24.05 -6.59 0.30
C LEU A 3 22.86 -7.09 1.16
N SER A 4 23.04 -7.21 2.46
CA SER A 4 21.95 -7.59 3.38
C SER A 4 20.83 -6.55 3.42
N VAL A 5 21.19 -5.25 3.42
CA VAL A 5 20.20 -4.17 3.34
C VAL A 5 19.46 -4.19 2.00
N PHE A 6 20.16 -4.49 0.90
CA PHE A 6 19.54 -4.62 -0.43
C PHE A 6 18.56 -5.80 -0.49
N ILE A 7 18.95 -6.97 0.03
CA ILE A 7 18.11 -8.18 0.08
C ILE A 7 16.86 -7.93 0.93
N VAL A 8 17.00 -7.29 2.09
CA VAL A 8 15.85 -6.96 2.95
C VAL A 8 14.93 -5.94 2.27
N ARG A 9 15.47 -4.93 1.58
CA ARG A 9 14.67 -3.98 0.78
C ARG A 9 13.90 -4.67 -0.34
N LEU A 10 14.56 -5.59 -1.04
CA LEU A 10 13.94 -6.36 -2.12
C LEU A 10 12.84 -7.28 -1.58
N HIS A 11 13.09 -7.95 -0.45
CA HIS A 11 12.10 -8.83 0.20
C HIS A 11 10.88 -8.04 0.67
N LEU A 12 11.08 -6.89 1.30
CA LEU A 12 9.97 -6.01 1.70
C LEU A 12 9.18 -5.48 0.50
N SER A 13 9.87 -5.06 -0.55
CA SER A 13 9.20 -4.61 -1.78
C SER A 13 8.34 -5.72 -2.41
N LEU A 14 8.85 -6.95 -2.48
CA LEU A 14 8.10 -8.12 -2.96
C LEU A 14 6.91 -8.45 -2.04
N THR A 15 7.11 -8.43 -0.73
CA THR A 15 6.04 -8.69 0.24
C THR A 15 4.95 -7.64 0.16
N TYR A 16 5.30 -6.35 -0.01
CA TYR A 16 4.33 -5.28 -0.25
C TYR A 16 3.56 -5.47 -1.56
N SER A 17 4.23 -5.90 -2.62
CA SER A 17 3.58 -6.17 -3.91
C SER A 17 2.56 -7.30 -3.81
N ILE A 18 2.87 -8.35 -3.07
CA ILE A 18 1.96 -9.48 -2.81
C ILE A 18 0.82 -9.06 -1.89
N GLN A 19 1.09 -8.22 -0.89
CA GLN A 19 0.12 -7.80 0.11
C GLN A 19 -0.94 -6.82 -0.43
N THR A 20 -0.64 -6.05 -1.47
CA THR A 20 -1.61 -5.18 -2.14
C THR A 20 -2.74 -6.00 -2.79
N PHE A 21 -2.50 -7.29 -2.97
CA PHE A 21 -3.46 -8.20 -3.58
C PHE A 21 -4.64 -8.55 -2.65
N SER A 22 -4.48 -8.61 -1.34
CA SER A 22 -5.62 -9.03 -0.50
C SER A 22 -5.44 -8.94 1.02
N VAL A 23 -4.32 -8.50 1.58
CA VAL A 23 -4.09 -8.73 3.02
C VAL A 23 -4.11 -7.42 3.82
N PRO A 24 -4.90 -7.34 4.91
CA PRO A 24 -4.89 -6.22 5.85
C PRO A 24 -3.63 -6.26 6.72
N GLY A 25 -2.48 -5.98 6.14
CA GLY A 25 -1.18 -6.05 6.83
C GLY A 25 -0.18 -5.01 6.37
N SER A 26 -0.50 -4.23 5.32
CA SER A 26 0.39 -3.18 4.79
C SER A 26 0.75 -2.13 5.84
N MET A 27 -0.16 -1.85 6.79
CA MET A 27 0.06 -0.94 7.90
C MET A 27 1.25 -1.38 8.78
N TYR A 28 1.31 -2.64 9.17
CA TYR A 28 2.40 -3.18 10.01
C TYR A 28 3.75 -3.11 9.30
N LEU A 29 3.77 -3.36 7.99
CA LEU A 29 5.00 -3.26 7.21
C LEU A 29 5.46 -1.80 7.04
N CYS A 30 4.54 -0.83 6.93
CA CYS A 30 4.89 0.58 6.93
C CYS A 30 5.56 0.99 8.26
N ILE A 31 4.99 0.55 9.39
CA ILE A 31 5.53 0.79 10.72
C ILE A 31 6.92 0.13 10.84
N LEU A 32 7.04 -1.12 10.44
CA LEU A 32 8.31 -1.85 10.48
C LEU A 32 9.39 -1.18 9.60
N ALA A 33 9.03 -0.78 8.38
CA ALA A 33 9.93 -0.07 7.50
C ALA A 33 10.40 1.27 8.09
N GLY A 34 9.47 2.01 8.73
CA GLY A 34 9.78 3.25 9.44
C GLY A 34 10.73 3.04 10.61
N ALA A 35 10.54 1.97 11.39
CA ALA A 35 11.41 1.61 12.50
C ALA A 35 12.82 1.23 12.06
N LEU A 36 12.96 0.51 10.93
CA LEU A 36 14.25 0.01 10.44
C LEU A 36 15.07 1.06 9.68
N TRP A 37 14.45 1.89 8.86
CA TRP A 37 15.16 2.81 7.93
C TRP A 37 14.84 4.28 8.13
N GLY A 38 13.94 4.59 9.03
CA GLY A 38 13.43 5.95 9.19
C GLY A 38 12.56 6.42 8.02
N VAL A 39 11.87 7.53 8.23
CA VAL A 39 10.88 8.07 7.27
C VAL A 39 11.45 8.36 5.89
N PRO A 40 12.63 9.04 5.73
CA PRO A 40 13.08 9.51 4.41
C PRO A 40 13.40 8.37 3.44
N VAL A 41 13.77 7.20 3.95
CA VAL A 41 14.10 6.02 3.13
C VAL A 41 12.89 5.08 3.02
N ALA A 42 12.16 4.86 4.11
CA ALA A 42 11.02 3.96 4.14
C ALA A 42 9.87 4.46 3.27
N LEU A 43 9.53 5.76 3.33
CA LEU A 43 8.38 6.33 2.66
C LEU A 43 8.38 6.12 1.14
N PRO A 44 9.45 6.51 0.38
CA PRO A 44 9.45 6.30 -1.07
C PRO A 44 9.40 4.81 -1.43
N ILE A 45 10.09 3.94 -0.69
CA ILE A 45 10.08 2.49 -0.95
C ILE A 45 8.67 1.92 -0.78
N VAL A 46 8.00 2.29 0.31
CA VAL A 46 6.64 1.86 0.62
C VAL A 46 5.65 2.34 -0.44
N CYS A 47 5.67 3.64 -0.78
CA CYS A 47 4.75 4.22 -1.77
C CYS A 47 4.93 3.57 -3.15
N MET A 48 6.17 3.39 -3.61
CA MET A 48 6.46 2.75 -4.89
C MET A 48 6.04 1.28 -4.90
N SER A 49 6.26 0.55 -3.81
CA SER A 49 5.87 -0.86 -3.69
C SER A 49 4.35 -1.03 -3.72
N ILE A 50 3.61 -0.18 -3.00
CA ILE A 50 2.14 -0.21 -2.99
C ILE A 50 1.60 0.15 -4.39
N ALA A 51 2.12 1.19 -5.03
CA ALA A 51 1.69 1.59 -6.37
C ALA A 51 1.97 0.49 -7.41
N THR A 52 3.11 -0.18 -7.32
CA THR A 52 3.48 -1.29 -8.20
C THR A 52 2.57 -2.50 -7.96
N GLY A 53 2.33 -2.88 -6.70
CA GLY A 53 1.43 -3.97 -6.34
C GLY A 53 -0.01 -3.72 -6.81
N ALA A 54 -0.51 -2.50 -6.62
CA ALA A 54 -1.83 -2.11 -7.12
C ALA A 54 -1.92 -2.20 -8.64
N THR A 55 -0.82 -1.85 -9.35
CA THR A 55 -0.73 -1.99 -10.81
C THR A 55 -0.79 -3.44 -11.26
N PHE A 56 -0.10 -4.34 -10.58
CA PHE A 56 -0.21 -5.78 -10.87
C PHE A 56 -1.63 -6.29 -10.68
N CYS A 57 -2.29 -5.90 -9.59
CA CYS A 57 -3.68 -6.25 -9.34
C CYS A 57 -4.61 -5.71 -10.45
N TYR A 58 -4.42 -4.46 -10.86
CA TYR A 58 -5.15 -3.83 -11.97
C TYR A 58 -4.96 -4.60 -13.28
N LEU A 59 -3.71 -4.94 -13.64
CA LEU A 59 -3.41 -5.68 -14.89
C LEU A 59 -3.99 -7.08 -14.86
N LEU A 60 -3.85 -7.81 -13.75
CA LEU A 60 -4.46 -9.12 -13.59
C LEU A 60 -5.97 -9.06 -13.73
N SER A 61 -6.61 -8.10 -13.05
CA SER A 61 -8.06 -7.90 -13.15
C SER A 61 -8.50 -7.57 -14.58
N LYS A 62 -7.72 -6.79 -15.31
CA LYS A 62 -7.98 -6.48 -16.72
C LYS A 62 -7.98 -7.73 -17.60
N HIS A 63 -7.08 -8.68 -17.33
CA HIS A 63 -6.98 -9.93 -18.10
C HIS A 63 -8.01 -10.98 -17.68
N VAL A 64 -8.36 -11.03 -16.39
CA VAL A 64 -9.35 -11.99 -15.83
C VAL A 64 -10.78 -11.46 -15.90
N GLY A 65 -10.96 -10.23 -16.30
CA GLY A 65 -12.21 -9.48 -16.20
C GLY A 65 -13.42 -10.06 -16.92
N ASP A 66 -13.23 -10.96 -17.88
CA ASP A 66 -14.33 -11.68 -18.52
C ASP A 66 -15.10 -12.58 -17.51
N CYS A 67 -14.41 -13.07 -16.49
CA CYS A 67 -15.04 -13.84 -15.41
C CYS A 67 -15.90 -12.97 -14.47
N ILE A 68 -15.55 -11.70 -14.27
CA ILE A 68 -16.29 -10.76 -13.39
C ILE A 68 -17.58 -10.32 -14.06
N ARG A 69 -17.62 -10.25 -15.39
CA ARG A 69 -18.80 -9.91 -16.17
C ARG A 69 -19.91 -10.97 -16.14
N VAL A 70 -19.58 -12.18 -15.71
CA VAL A 70 -20.57 -13.30 -15.63
C VAL A 70 -21.47 -13.18 -14.38
N MET A 71 -21.12 -12.36 -13.39
CA MET A 71 -21.93 -12.21 -12.16
C MET A 71 -22.89 -11.01 -12.27
N PRO A 72 -24.21 -11.22 -12.44
CA PRO A 72 -25.18 -10.14 -12.70
C PRO A 72 -25.29 -9.13 -11.56
N ARG A 73 -25.03 -9.53 -10.31
CA ARG A 73 -25.05 -8.63 -9.15
C ARG A 73 -23.89 -7.61 -9.15
N TRP A 74 -22.76 -7.97 -9.75
CA TRP A 74 -21.61 -7.08 -9.87
C TRP A 74 -21.74 -6.13 -11.04
N GLN A 75 -22.40 -6.54 -12.12
CA GLN A 75 -22.64 -5.68 -13.30
C GLN A 75 -23.38 -4.41 -12.93
N GLN A 76 -24.47 -4.49 -12.18
CA GLN A 76 -25.24 -3.31 -11.75
C GLN A 76 -24.40 -2.31 -10.93
N ARG A 77 -23.53 -2.82 -10.04
CA ARG A 77 -22.63 -1.96 -9.25
C ARG A 77 -21.54 -1.34 -10.11
N VAL A 78 -20.96 -2.08 -11.03
CA VAL A 78 -19.96 -1.59 -11.98
C VAL A 78 -20.55 -0.51 -12.87
N ASP A 79 -21.79 -0.68 -13.37
CA ASP A 79 -22.46 0.31 -14.21
C ASP A 79 -22.74 1.61 -13.45
N THR A 80 -23.19 1.52 -12.20
CA THR A 80 -23.37 2.69 -11.33
C THR A 80 -22.05 3.44 -11.11
N TRP A 81 -20.98 2.72 -10.83
CA TRP A 81 -19.65 3.33 -10.62
C TRP A 81 -19.05 3.87 -11.92
N LYS A 82 -19.34 3.23 -13.07
CA LYS A 82 -18.94 3.72 -14.39
C LYS A 82 -19.58 5.06 -14.69
N ALA A 83 -20.86 5.24 -14.42
CA ALA A 83 -21.56 6.52 -14.54
C ALA A 83 -20.92 7.60 -13.66
N THR A 84 -20.57 7.26 -12.42
CA THR A 84 -19.87 8.17 -11.50
C THR A 84 -18.49 8.57 -12.04
N VAL A 85 -17.69 7.61 -12.51
CA VAL A 85 -16.35 7.88 -13.08
C VAL A 85 -16.45 8.77 -14.32
N GLN A 86 -17.45 8.55 -15.20
CA GLN A 86 -17.70 9.39 -16.35
C GLN A 86 -18.06 10.82 -15.98
N GLN A 87 -18.82 11.02 -14.90
CA GLN A 87 -19.17 12.35 -14.40
C GLN A 87 -17.93 13.15 -13.95
N TYR A 88 -16.88 12.46 -13.47
CA TYR A 88 -15.63 13.07 -13.00
C TYR A 88 -14.47 12.93 -13.97
N GLU A 89 -14.71 12.66 -15.26
CA GLU A 89 -13.66 12.45 -16.28
C GLU A 89 -12.62 13.58 -16.31
N GLY A 90 -13.05 14.83 -16.17
CA GLY A 90 -12.17 16.01 -16.13
C GLY A 90 -11.28 16.11 -14.89
N ASN A 91 -11.63 15.44 -13.77
CA ASN A 91 -10.92 15.48 -12.48
C ASN A 91 -10.70 14.10 -11.89
N LEU A 92 -10.57 13.08 -12.76
CA LEU A 92 -10.50 11.68 -12.37
C LEU A 92 -9.34 11.38 -11.42
N LEU A 93 -8.20 12.05 -11.58
CA LEU A 93 -7.04 11.92 -10.70
C LEU A 93 -7.37 12.35 -9.27
N SER A 94 -7.97 13.50 -9.09
CA SER A 94 -8.37 14.03 -7.78
C SER A 94 -9.43 13.15 -7.12
N TYR A 95 -10.42 12.72 -7.89
CA TYR A 95 -11.47 11.82 -7.41
C TYR A 95 -10.89 10.49 -6.88
N LEU A 96 -10.03 9.84 -7.66
CA LEU A 96 -9.40 8.58 -7.26
C LEU A 96 -8.44 8.76 -6.07
N THR A 97 -7.74 9.88 -5.99
CA THR A 97 -6.85 10.19 -4.86
C THR A 97 -7.65 10.31 -3.56
N ILE A 98 -8.74 11.07 -3.58
CA ILE A 98 -9.64 11.22 -2.42
C ILE A 98 -10.24 9.87 -2.03
N LEU A 99 -10.71 9.10 -3.02
CA LEU A 99 -11.28 7.77 -2.79
C LEU A 99 -10.28 6.83 -2.10
N ARG A 100 -8.98 6.95 -2.41
CA ARG A 100 -7.93 6.16 -1.77
C ARG A 100 -7.52 6.65 -0.38
N MET A 101 -7.78 7.90 -0.05
CA MET A 101 -7.58 8.43 1.30
C MET A 101 -8.72 8.02 2.24
N MET A 102 -9.89 7.69 1.68
CA MET A 102 -11.04 7.23 2.47
C MET A 102 -10.90 5.72 2.81
N PRO A 103 -11.35 5.29 4.00
CA PRO A 103 -11.31 3.89 4.39
C PRO A 103 -12.32 3.01 3.63
N VAL A 104 -13.27 3.62 2.94
CA VAL A 104 -14.33 2.92 2.18
C VAL A 104 -14.45 3.53 0.79
N PRO A 105 -14.37 2.77 -0.30
CA PRO A 105 -14.26 1.30 -0.39
C PRO A 105 -12.84 0.78 -0.10
N PRO A 106 -12.70 -0.51 0.26
CA PRO A 106 -11.38 -1.13 0.47
C PRO A 106 -10.49 -1.02 -0.77
N HIS A 107 -9.20 -0.75 -0.59
CA HIS A 107 -8.25 -0.50 -1.70
C HIS A 107 -8.20 -1.61 -2.76
N PHE A 108 -8.34 -2.89 -2.34
CA PHE A 108 -8.34 -4.01 -3.28
C PHE A 108 -9.54 -3.98 -4.24
N VAL A 109 -10.70 -3.51 -3.77
CA VAL A 109 -11.91 -3.36 -4.60
C VAL A 109 -11.65 -2.34 -5.70
N VAL A 110 -11.06 -1.20 -5.36
CA VAL A 110 -10.68 -0.16 -6.34
C VAL A 110 -9.69 -0.70 -7.36
N ASN A 111 -8.69 -1.48 -6.91
CA ASN A 111 -7.68 -2.08 -7.80
C ASN A 111 -8.29 -3.07 -8.80
N ILE A 112 -9.28 -3.85 -8.37
CA ILE A 112 -9.96 -4.84 -9.23
C ILE A 112 -10.93 -4.17 -10.21
N ILE A 113 -11.63 -3.13 -9.77
CA ILE A 113 -12.73 -2.55 -10.56
C ILE A 113 -12.24 -1.46 -11.52
N ALA A 114 -11.19 -0.72 -11.18
CA ALA A 114 -10.66 0.39 -11.96
C ALA A 114 -10.47 0.07 -13.47
N PRO A 115 -9.90 -1.09 -13.89
CA PRO A 115 -9.76 -1.40 -15.31
C PRO A 115 -11.11 -1.56 -16.04
N HIS A 116 -12.15 -2.00 -15.33
CA HIS A 116 -13.49 -2.20 -15.87
C HIS A 116 -14.31 -0.91 -15.98
N LEU A 117 -13.91 0.11 -15.22
CA LEU A 117 -14.49 1.46 -15.30
C LEU A 117 -13.86 2.32 -16.40
N GLY A 118 -12.85 1.82 -17.12
CA GLY A 118 -12.16 2.58 -18.16
C GLY A 118 -11.11 3.55 -17.62
N VAL A 119 -10.72 3.45 -16.35
CA VAL A 119 -9.69 4.30 -15.74
C VAL A 119 -8.34 4.03 -16.42
N PRO A 120 -7.64 5.05 -16.97
CA PRO A 120 -6.33 4.84 -17.58
C PRO A 120 -5.28 4.48 -16.51
N LEU A 121 -4.37 3.56 -16.86
CA LEU A 121 -3.35 3.03 -15.97
C LEU A 121 -2.47 4.13 -15.34
N SER A 122 -2.12 5.15 -16.12
CA SER A 122 -1.32 6.29 -15.65
C SER A 122 -2.01 7.06 -14.53
N THR A 123 -3.28 7.41 -14.72
CA THR A 123 -4.10 8.09 -13.71
C THR A 123 -4.29 7.23 -12.48
N PHE A 124 -4.52 5.93 -12.67
CA PHE A 124 -4.64 4.95 -11.59
C PHE A 124 -3.35 4.86 -10.76
N TRP A 125 -2.19 4.75 -11.40
CA TRP A 125 -0.89 4.66 -10.74
C TRP A 125 -0.58 5.94 -9.95
N LEU A 126 -0.75 7.10 -10.60
CA LEU A 126 -0.46 8.40 -9.99
C LEU A 126 -1.41 8.69 -8.80
N SER A 127 -2.71 8.42 -8.95
CA SER A 127 -3.68 8.57 -7.85
C SER A 127 -3.39 7.62 -6.69
N THR A 128 -2.86 6.42 -6.97
CA THR A 128 -2.42 5.48 -5.94
C THR A 128 -1.25 6.06 -5.17
N LEU A 129 -0.23 6.54 -5.89
CA LEU A 129 0.96 7.12 -5.28
C LEU A 129 0.60 8.29 -4.35
N CYS A 130 -0.20 9.24 -4.86
CA CYS A 130 -0.64 10.40 -4.08
C CYS A 130 -1.54 10.01 -2.90
N GLY A 131 -2.50 9.11 -3.11
CA GLY A 131 -3.46 8.70 -2.08
C GLY A 131 -2.83 7.93 -0.91
N VAL A 132 -1.84 7.07 -1.19
CA VAL A 132 -1.16 6.31 -0.13
C VAL A 132 -0.03 7.10 0.55
N PHE A 133 0.42 8.20 -0.06
CA PHE A 133 1.53 8.99 0.47
C PHE A 133 1.26 9.49 1.90
N CYS A 134 0.13 10.16 2.12
CA CYS A 134 -0.23 10.71 3.44
C CYS A 134 -0.37 9.60 4.49
N THR A 135 -1.04 8.52 4.15
CA THR A 135 -1.25 7.39 5.06
C THR A 135 0.07 6.70 5.40
N SER A 136 0.91 6.46 4.40
CA SER A 136 2.23 5.85 4.58
C SER A 136 3.18 6.74 5.37
N LEU A 137 3.09 8.07 5.21
CA LEU A 137 3.87 9.02 6.00
C LEU A 137 3.57 8.89 7.49
N ILE A 138 2.29 8.81 7.86
CA ILE A 138 1.86 8.64 9.26
C ILE A 138 2.40 7.34 9.83
N TYR A 139 2.20 6.21 9.14
CA TYR A 139 2.63 4.90 9.65
C TYR A 139 4.15 4.76 9.72
N THR A 140 4.90 5.29 8.76
CA THR A 140 6.37 5.27 8.82
C THR A 140 6.92 6.20 9.90
N ALA A 141 6.27 7.33 10.18
CA ALA A 141 6.63 8.21 11.28
C ALA A 141 6.41 7.52 12.63
N ILE A 142 5.25 6.88 12.84
CA ILE A 142 4.98 6.07 14.04
C ILE A 142 6.04 4.97 14.20
N GLY A 143 6.38 4.29 13.11
CA GLY A 143 7.40 3.23 13.11
C GLY A 143 8.76 3.74 13.56
N LYS A 144 9.17 4.91 13.07
CA LYS A 144 10.44 5.55 13.47
C LYS A 144 10.48 5.81 14.98
N GLU A 145 9.42 6.38 15.55
CA GLU A 145 9.35 6.67 16.99
C GLU A 145 9.41 5.38 17.82
N ILE A 146 8.66 4.34 17.45
CA ILE A 146 8.71 3.02 18.09
C ILE A 146 10.13 2.44 18.03
N GLY A 147 10.78 2.53 16.88
CA GLY A 147 12.17 2.04 16.71
C GLY A 147 13.16 2.75 17.62
N GLN A 148 12.99 4.06 17.85
CA GLN A 148 13.83 4.84 18.75
C GLN A 148 13.64 4.43 20.22
N ILE A 149 12.39 4.25 20.66
CA ILE A 149 12.06 3.82 22.03
C ILE A 149 12.64 2.42 22.26
N THR A 150 12.43 1.49 21.36
CA THR A 150 12.92 0.11 21.47
C THR A 150 14.46 0.05 21.50
N SER A 151 15.14 0.87 20.71
CA SER A 151 16.60 0.91 20.72
C SER A 151 17.18 1.53 22.00
N SER A 152 16.45 2.44 22.62
CA SER A 152 16.86 3.06 23.89
C SER A 152 16.70 2.10 25.08
N ASP A 153 15.63 1.31 25.12
CA ASP A 153 15.36 0.36 26.20
C ASP A 153 16.14 -0.96 26.07
N SER A 154 16.41 -1.42 24.85
CA SER A 154 17.08 -2.71 24.65
C SER A 154 18.56 -2.70 25.07
N PHE A 155 19.21 -1.56 25.15
CA PHE A 155 20.60 -1.48 25.67
C PHE A 155 20.69 -1.69 27.18
N HIS A 156 19.63 -1.45 27.96
CA HIS A 156 19.65 -1.65 29.42
C HIS A 156 19.18 -3.05 29.86
N ILE A 157 18.39 -3.75 29.07
CA ILE A 157 17.81 -5.04 29.45
C ILE A 157 18.69 -6.22 29.03
N PHE A 158 19.46 -6.11 27.97
CA PHE A 158 20.34 -7.16 27.43
C PHE A 158 21.84 -6.98 27.75
N THR A 159 22.14 -6.40 28.89
CA THR A 159 23.55 -6.43 29.39
C THR A 159 23.76 -7.80 30.01
N TRP A 160 24.80 -8.53 29.52
CA TRP A 160 25.23 -9.84 30.02
C TRP A 160 25.37 -9.88 31.55
N GLN A 161 25.57 -8.74 32.20
CA GLN A 161 25.65 -8.59 33.64
C GLN A 161 24.33 -8.85 34.35
N ASN A 162 23.17 -8.60 33.74
CA ASN A 162 21.85 -8.87 34.31
C ASN A 162 21.46 -10.33 34.17
N MET A 163 22.02 -11.06 33.19
CA MET A 163 21.81 -12.51 33.04
C MET A 163 22.60 -13.35 34.04
N LEU A 164 23.65 -12.80 34.65
CA LEU A 164 24.48 -13.50 35.66
C LEU A 164 23.97 -13.31 37.09
N LEU A 165 22.99 -12.44 37.29
CA LEU A 165 22.39 -12.14 38.59
C LEU A 165 21.01 -12.74 38.81
N MET A 166 20.49 -13.49 37.82
CA MET A 166 19.28 -14.34 37.93
C MET A 166 19.66 -15.82 37.99
#